data_3c1eac48a333e0dd295103432fd37f85
#
_entry.id   3c1eac48a333e0dd295103432fd37f85
#
_cell.length_a   1.000
_cell.length_b   1.000
_cell.length_c   1.000
_cell.angle_alpha   90.00
_cell.angle_beta   90.00
_cell.angle_gamma   90.00
#
_symmetry.space_group_name_H-M   'P 1'
#
loop_
_entity.id
_entity.type
_entity.pdbx_description
1 polymer ?
#
loop_
_entity_poly.entity_id
_entity_poly.type
_entity_poly.pdbx_seq_one_letter_code
_entity_poly.pdbx_strand_id
1 'polypeptide(L)'
;MLDRHAWSLLRRLTRWLDQFKDCFGHRAQHVSLRQYVDGLLGDSPRKSMSAMLARVSEPTSYQAFQHFITHAPWEAEGVWRRLRRVTPERTGVLILDETSFPKSGPHSVGAARQYCGALGKVANCQIAVTAALWTGRRAWPLGALLYLPETWASDAARRLAARVPPAIVFQEKWRLALTLVRRARAAGLTLTAVVADAEYGDNSTVRRTLHRLRLPYALGISPTLTVFRGTPTLRIDRQQPPPRNRRAGWPDQEALGVRPLSDALPPRTWRRVAWRNGTNPPWEADFAAVRVTPATDWKQRRLAPEIWLLCERGLGPTGRRKHYFVSLSATASLSQLVRLAHHRWAIEQHYQDCKTELGLDHFEGRSYPGWQHHMVISAVAFAFLQTERMRPREGPRLTFPQVRAFVQEIFTGLLFISRPQYMRWMKQAEQRFHQLRI
;
A
#
# COMPACT_ATOMS: atom_id res chain seq x y z
N MET A 1 -7.77 30.72 22.74
CA MET A 1 -6.70 31.12 21.80
C MET A 1 -5.86 29.88 21.49
N LEU A 2 -5.51 29.65 20.20
CA LEU A 2 -4.54 28.61 19.87
C LEU A 2 -3.18 29.01 20.47
N ASP A 3 -2.50 28.02 21.06
CA ASP A 3 -1.21 28.24 21.68
C ASP A 3 -0.07 28.33 20.61
N ARG A 4 1.15 28.60 21.08
CA ARG A 4 2.35 28.71 20.24
C ARG A 4 2.64 27.40 19.47
N HIS A 5 2.26 26.25 20.04
CA HIS A 5 2.49 24.93 19.43
C HIS A 5 1.55 24.68 18.25
N ALA A 6 0.27 25.06 18.37
CA ALA A 6 -0.71 24.97 17.31
C ALA A 6 -0.31 25.81 16.09
N TRP A 7 0.07 27.08 16.29
CA TRP A 7 0.59 27.94 15.21
C TRP A 7 1.86 27.39 14.56
N SER A 8 2.72 26.75 15.35
CA SER A 8 3.92 26.11 14.83
C SER A 8 3.59 24.93 13.92
N LEU A 9 2.59 24.09 14.28
CA LEU A 9 2.12 22.98 13.46
C LEU A 9 1.55 23.48 12.13
N LEU A 10 0.72 24.52 12.15
CA LEU A 10 0.12 25.09 10.94
C LEU A 10 1.18 25.64 9.97
N ARG A 11 2.21 26.31 10.48
CA ARG A 11 3.37 26.75 9.66
C ARG A 11 4.14 25.57 9.10
N ARG A 12 4.24 24.45 9.80
CA ARG A 12 4.89 23.24 9.26
C ARG A 12 4.06 22.60 8.17
N LEU A 13 2.74 22.53 8.33
CA LEU A 13 1.85 22.03 7.29
C LEU A 13 1.96 22.91 6.03
N THR A 14 1.97 24.24 6.18
CA THR A 14 2.16 25.14 5.05
C THR A 14 3.47 24.84 4.35
N ARG A 15 4.61 24.79 5.06
CA ARG A 15 5.91 24.45 4.49
C ARG A 15 5.96 23.06 3.84
N TRP A 16 5.21 22.10 4.39
CA TRP A 16 5.08 20.79 3.79
C TRP A 16 4.35 20.84 2.46
N LEU A 17 3.22 21.53 2.39
CA LEU A 17 2.43 21.66 1.16
C LEU A 17 3.11 22.53 0.11
N ASP A 18 3.91 23.54 0.51
CA ASP A 18 4.69 24.37 -0.40
C ASP A 18 5.69 23.56 -1.24
N GLN A 19 6.14 22.41 -0.74
CA GLN A 19 7.00 21.51 -1.51
C GLN A 19 6.31 20.92 -2.75
N PHE A 20 4.99 20.97 -2.82
CA PHE A 20 4.19 20.47 -3.95
C PHE A 20 3.70 21.59 -4.88
N LYS A 21 4.05 22.84 -4.62
CA LYS A 21 3.55 24.01 -5.33
C LYS A 21 3.73 23.90 -6.85
N ASP A 22 4.90 23.45 -7.29
CA ASP A 22 5.24 23.29 -8.71
C ASP A 22 4.49 22.14 -9.42
N CYS A 23 3.71 21.34 -8.68
CA CYS A 23 2.85 20.33 -9.25
C CYS A 23 1.52 20.91 -9.77
N PHE A 24 1.25 22.18 -9.51
CA PHE A 24 -0.02 22.86 -9.82
C PHE A 24 0.25 24.08 -10.70
N GLY A 25 -0.52 24.22 -11.78
CA GLY A 25 -0.35 25.31 -12.75
C GLY A 25 -0.85 26.68 -12.26
N HIS A 26 -1.71 26.71 -11.23
CA HIS A 26 -2.35 27.93 -10.75
C HIS A 26 -2.38 28.01 -9.22
N ARG A 27 -2.24 29.23 -8.70
CA ARG A 27 -2.33 29.50 -7.25
C ARG A 27 -3.64 28.97 -6.62
N ALA A 28 -4.76 29.07 -7.34
CA ALA A 28 -6.04 28.56 -6.86
C ALA A 28 -6.02 27.04 -6.60
N GLN A 29 -5.29 26.25 -7.40
CA GLN A 29 -5.15 24.81 -7.18
C GLN A 29 -4.35 24.53 -5.91
N HIS A 30 -3.31 25.31 -5.62
CA HIS A 30 -2.53 25.17 -4.38
C HIS A 30 -3.37 25.53 -3.14
N VAL A 31 -4.24 26.55 -3.22
CA VAL A 31 -5.22 26.88 -2.18
C VAL A 31 -6.18 25.71 -1.97
N SER A 32 -6.70 25.13 -3.04
CA SER A 32 -7.61 23.99 -2.97
C SER A 32 -6.91 22.73 -2.43
N LEU A 33 -5.63 22.50 -2.75
CA LEU A 33 -4.83 21.44 -2.12
C LEU A 33 -4.80 21.61 -0.60
N ARG A 34 -4.49 22.83 -0.13
CA ARG A 34 -4.46 23.13 1.30
C ARG A 34 -5.80 22.80 1.96
N GLN A 35 -6.89 23.27 1.38
CA GLN A 35 -8.24 23.07 1.92
C GLN A 35 -8.66 21.59 1.90
N TYR A 36 -8.26 20.85 0.87
CA TYR A 36 -8.54 19.42 0.81
C TYR A 36 -7.78 18.66 1.91
N VAL A 37 -6.52 18.99 2.13
CA VAL A 37 -5.73 18.42 3.24
C VAL A 37 -6.31 18.83 4.59
N ASP A 38 -6.71 20.09 4.77
CA ASP A 38 -7.37 20.56 6.00
C ASP A 38 -8.68 19.79 6.25
N GLY A 39 -9.47 19.52 5.21
CA GLY A 39 -10.66 18.68 5.29
C GLY A 39 -10.38 17.23 5.67
N LEU A 40 -9.31 16.61 5.12
CA LEU A 40 -8.88 15.27 5.50
C LEU A 40 -8.40 15.22 6.96
N LEU A 41 -7.69 16.26 7.41
CA LEU A 41 -7.19 16.39 8.77
C LEU A 41 -8.25 16.89 9.77
N GLY A 42 -9.37 17.42 9.33
CA GLY A 42 -10.49 17.87 10.16
C GLY A 42 -11.28 16.74 10.84
N ASP A 43 -12.20 17.07 11.72
CA ASP A 43 -12.95 16.15 12.59
C ASP A 43 -14.15 15.46 11.91
N SER A 44 -14.32 15.65 10.59
CA SER A 44 -15.44 15.05 9.87
C SER A 44 -15.36 13.51 9.92
N PRO A 45 -16.38 12.81 10.43
CA PRO A 45 -16.36 11.35 10.54
C PRO A 45 -16.41 10.68 9.16
N ARG A 46 -17.04 11.32 8.17
CA ARG A 46 -17.01 10.92 6.77
C ARG A 46 -16.36 12.01 5.92
N LYS A 47 -15.34 11.66 5.15
CA LYS A 47 -14.60 12.59 4.29
C LYS A 47 -15.29 12.78 2.94
N SER A 48 -16.61 13.07 2.95
CA SER A 48 -17.31 13.57 1.75
C SER A 48 -16.92 15.03 1.48
N MET A 49 -17.02 15.48 0.24
CA MET A 49 -16.59 16.85 -0.12
C MET A 49 -17.34 17.92 0.68
N SER A 50 -18.65 17.77 0.87
CA SER A 50 -19.46 18.70 1.66
C SER A 50 -19.09 18.70 3.13
N ALA A 51 -18.89 17.51 3.71
CA ALA A 51 -18.54 17.38 5.12
C ALA A 51 -17.11 17.91 5.39
N MET A 52 -16.16 17.68 4.50
CA MET A 52 -14.81 18.25 4.61
C MET A 52 -14.84 19.77 4.51
N LEU A 53 -15.53 20.32 3.50
CA LEU A 53 -15.60 21.76 3.28
C LEU A 53 -16.28 22.49 4.44
N ALA A 54 -17.28 21.89 5.09
CA ALA A 54 -17.90 22.42 6.28
C ALA A 54 -16.94 22.56 7.47
N ARG A 55 -15.84 21.82 7.47
CA ARG A 55 -14.81 21.79 8.53
C ARG A 55 -13.53 22.58 8.20
N VAL A 56 -13.47 23.19 7.02
CA VAL A 56 -12.36 24.07 6.64
C VAL A 56 -12.61 25.46 7.22
N SER A 57 -11.60 26.08 7.82
CA SER A 57 -11.70 27.40 8.47
C SER A 57 -12.05 28.51 7.47
N GLU A 58 -11.42 28.49 6.29
CA GLU A 58 -11.62 29.45 5.18
C GLU A 58 -11.97 28.70 3.89
N PRO A 59 -13.24 28.25 3.73
CA PRO A 59 -13.62 27.42 2.60
C PRO A 59 -13.77 28.24 1.32
N THR A 60 -13.38 27.63 0.19
CA THR A 60 -13.82 28.06 -1.13
C THR A 60 -15.28 27.63 -1.37
N SER A 61 -15.82 27.97 -2.55
CA SER A 61 -17.11 27.40 -2.96
C SER A 61 -17.04 25.88 -3.13
N TYR A 62 -18.16 25.21 -2.92
CA TYR A 62 -18.27 23.77 -3.16
C TYR A 62 -17.88 23.40 -4.59
N GLN A 63 -18.27 24.21 -5.56
CA GLN A 63 -17.95 24.02 -6.98
C GLN A 63 -16.43 24.08 -7.24
N ALA A 64 -15.72 25.05 -6.64
CA ALA A 64 -14.27 25.17 -6.78
C ALA A 64 -13.55 23.96 -6.14
N PHE A 65 -14.02 23.52 -4.97
CA PHE A 65 -13.49 22.35 -4.26
C PHE A 65 -13.70 21.05 -5.05
N GLN A 66 -14.92 20.87 -5.60
CA GLN A 66 -15.25 19.75 -6.46
C GLN A 66 -14.43 19.79 -7.76
N HIS A 67 -14.36 20.96 -8.42
CA HIS A 67 -13.58 21.15 -9.64
C HIS A 67 -12.13 20.76 -9.46
N PHE A 68 -11.51 21.15 -8.36
CA PHE A 68 -10.12 20.81 -8.05
C PHE A 68 -9.85 19.31 -8.07
N ILE A 69 -10.75 18.51 -7.50
CA ILE A 69 -10.60 17.06 -7.44
C ILE A 69 -11.02 16.39 -8.74
N THR A 70 -12.12 16.85 -9.38
CA THR A 70 -12.72 16.08 -10.46
C THR A 70 -12.34 16.58 -11.85
N HIS A 71 -12.01 17.86 -12.03
CA HIS A 71 -11.88 18.48 -13.36
C HIS A 71 -10.55 19.21 -13.59
N ALA A 72 -9.92 19.73 -12.54
CA ALA A 72 -8.69 20.50 -12.69
C ALA A 72 -7.58 19.68 -13.36
N PRO A 73 -6.86 20.25 -14.35
CA PRO A 73 -5.93 19.53 -15.21
C PRO A 73 -4.52 19.38 -14.57
N TRP A 74 -4.44 18.99 -13.30
CA TRP A 74 -3.18 18.68 -12.68
C TRP A 74 -2.97 17.14 -12.63
N GLU A 75 -1.73 16.72 -12.68
CA GLU A 75 -1.38 15.31 -12.78
C GLU A 75 -1.00 14.71 -11.43
N ALA A 76 -1.76 13.72 -10.99
CA ALA A 76 -1.49 12.99 -9.75
C ALA A 76 -0.07 12.37 -9.71
N GLU A 77 0.46 11.91 -10.85
CA GLU A 77 1.82 11.36 -10.91
C GLU A 77 2.90 12.41 -10.64
N GLY A 78 2.68 13.67 -11.00
CA GLY A 78 3.56 14.78 -10.64
C GLY A 78 3.68 14.92 -9.11
N VAL A 79 2.54 14.87 -8.42
CA VAL A 79 2.47 14.94 -6.95
C VAL A 79 3.08 13.67 -6.31
N TRP A 80 2.80 12.47 -6.84
CA TRP A 80 3.44 11.22 -6.39
C TRP A 80 4.97 11.27 -6.55
N ARG A 81 5.47 11.79 -7.67
CA ARG A 81 6.90 11.94 -7.93
C ARG A 81 7.54 12.90 -6.91
N ARG A 82 6.87 14.00 -6.62
CA ARG A 82 7.31 14.94 -5.58
C ARG A 82 7.28 14.28 -4.20
N LEU A 83 6.21 13.58 -3.83
CA LEU A 83 6.10 12.89 -2.55
C LEU A 83 7.25 11.90 -2.34
N ARG A 84 7.56 11.07 -3.35
CA ARG A 84 8.71 10.17 -3.30
C ARG A 84 10.05 10.88 -3.09
N ARG A 85 10.21 12.11 -3.62
CA ARG A 85 11.44 12.91 -3.45
C ARG A 85 11.56 13.53 -2.06
N VAL A 86 10.46 14.01 -1.51
CA VAL A 86 10.43 14.70 -0.21
C VAL A 86 10.24 13.78 0.98
N THR A 87 10.00 12.50 0.76
CA THR A 87 9.95 11.48 1.82
C THR A 87 11.27 11.48 2.59
N PRO A 88 11.26 11.73 3.91
CA PRO A 88 12.49 11.96 4.67
C PRO A 88 13.32 10.69 4.89
N GLU A 89 12.68 9.52 5.01
CA GLU A 89 13.35 8.23 5.12
C GLU A 89 13.42 7.58 3.74
N ARG A 90 14.64 7.38 3.24
CA ARG A 90 14.87 7.00 1.85
C ARG A 90 15.35 5.56 1.64
N THR A 91 15.55 4.81 2.74
CA THR A 91 16.04 3.43 2.71
C THR A 91 15.07 2.52 3.43
N GLY A 92 14.71 1.39 2.83
CA GLY A 92 13.80 0.42 3.45
C GLY A 92 13.34 -0.70 2.54
N VAL A 93 12.41 -1.49 3.05
CA VAL A 93 11.75 -2.58 2.31
C VAL A 93 10.55 -2.00 1.55
N LEU A 94 10.47 -2.27 0.26
CA LEU A 94 9.29 -1.92 -0.53
C LEU A 94 8.22 -2.99 -0.32
N ILE A 95 7.06 -2.58 0.16
CA ILE A 95 5.90 -3.45 0.29
C ILE A 95 4.97 -3.17 -0.89
N LEU A 96 4.64 -4.21 -1.64
CA LEU A 96 3.63 -4.19 -2.70
C LEU A 96 2.41 -4.95 -2.19
N ASP A 97 1.24 -4.34 -2.31
CA ASP A 97 0.00 -4.97 -1.89
C ASP A 97 -1.20 -4.30 -2.57
N GLU A 98 -2.38 -4.82 -2.32
CA GLU A 98 -3.62 -4.30 -2.84
C GLU A 98 -4.52 -3.78 -1.73
N THR A 99 -5.28 -2.75 -2.05
CA THR A 99 -6.38 -2.34 -1.20
C THR A 99 -7.65 -2.22 -2.02
N SER A 100 -8.77 -2.66 -1.46
CA SER A 100 -10.07 -2.64 -2.11
C SER A 100 -10.99 -1.60 -1.47
N PHE A 101 -11.85 -1.03 -2.31
CA PHE A 101 -12.83 -0.01 -1.96
C PHE A 101 -14.22 -0.52 -2.38
N PRO A 102 -15.04 -1.04 -1.45
CA PRO A 102 -16.41 -1.45 -1.75
C PRO A 102 -17.21 -0.31 -2.38
N LYS A 103 -18.04 -0.62 -3.37
CA LYS A 103 -18.91 0.34 -4.07
C LYS A 103 -20.31 -0.22 -4.22
N SER A 104 -21.33 0.63 -3.97
CA SER A 104 -22.71 0.22 -4.09
C SER A 104 -23.16 0.11 -5.56
N GLY A 105 -22.65 0.97 -6.45
CA GLY A 105 -23.05 1.03 -7.86
C GLY A 105 -21.93 0.73 -8.85
N PRO A 106 -22.25 0.50 -10.14
CA PRO A 106 -21.29 0.12 -11.17
C PRO A 106 -20.54 1.31 -11.80
N HIS A 107 -20.92 2.56 -11.48
CA HIS A 107 -20.46 3.74 -12.21
C HIS A 107 -19.11 4.30 -11.76
N SER A 108 -18.63 3.94 -10.57
CA SER A 108 -17.30 4.37 -10.12
C SER A 108 -16.22 3.70 -10.97
N VAL A 109 -15.25 4.48 -11.44
CA VAL A 109 -14.19 3.98 -12.34
C VAL A 109 -13.51 2.72 -11.78
N GLY A 110 -13.39 1.66 -12.58
CA GLY A 110 -12.78 0.40 -12.18
C GLY A 110 -13.62 -0.46 -11.21
N ALA A 111 -14.85 -0.03 -10.84
CA ALA A 111 -15.74 -0.85 -10.01
C ALA A 111 -16.26 -2.04 -10.81
N ALA A 112 -16.00 -3.23 -10.30
CA ALA A 112 -16.46 -4.49 -10.88
C ALA A 112 -16.66 -5.53 -9.78
N ARG A 113 -17.40 -6.61 -10.11
CA ARG A 113 -17.54 -7.76 -9.22
C ARG A 113 -16.25 -8.57 -9.23
N GLN A 114 -15.47 -8.44 -8.17
CA GLN A 114 -14.16 -9.07 -7.99
C GLN A 114 -13.89 -9.35 -6.51
N TYR A 115 -12.82 -10.07 -6.18
CA TYR A 115 -12.48 -10.32 -4.78
C TYR A 115 -12.18 -9.00 -4.06
N CYS A 116 -12.93 -8.74 -3.02
CA CYS A 116 -12.81 -7.54 -2.20
C CYS A 116 -12.15 -7.89 -0.87
N GLY A 117 -10.85 -7.65 -0.73
CA GLY A 117 -10.11 -7.96 0.49
C GLY A 117 -10.67 -7.28 1.74
N ALA A 118 -11.24 -6.08 1.61
CA ALA A 118 -11.89 -5.38 2.73
C ALA A 118 -13.14 -6.10 3.27
N LEU A 119 -13.79 -6.93 2.44
CA LEU A 119 -14.99 -7.69 2.80
C LEU A 119 -14.72 -9.20 2.90
N GLY A 120 -13.54 -9.68 2.53
CA GLY A 120 -13.17 -11.10 2.52
C GLY A 120 -13.99 -11.95 1.54
N LYS A 121 -14.66 -11.37 0.56
CA LYS A 121 -15.54 -12.04 -0.41
C LYS A 121 -15.56 -11.34 -1.77
N VAL A 122 -16.13 -12.03 -2.77
CA VAL A 122 -16.41 -11.41 -4.07
C VAL A 122 -17.53 -10.37 -3.91
N ALA A 123 -17.25 -9.12 -4.23
CA ALA A 123 -18.17 -8.00 -4.14
C ALA A 123 -17.86 -6.95 -5.22
N ASN A 124 -18.79 -6.01 -5.41
CA ASN A 124 -18.53 -4.87 -6.29
C ASN A 124 -17.56 -3.90 -5.61
N CYS A 125 -16.37 -3.76 -6.14
CA CYS A 125 -15.33 -2.92 -5.56
C CYS A 125 -14.35 -2.37 -6.62
N GLN A 126 -13.64 -1.31 -6.25
CA GLN A 126 -12.42 -0.88 -6.93
C GLN A 126 -11.22 -1.53 -6.24
N ILE A 127 -10.14 -1.76 -6.98
CA ILE A 127 -8.88 -2.26 -6.43
C ILE A 127 -7.75 -1.29 -6.81
N ALA A 128 -6.92 -0.94 -5.84
CA ALA A 128 -5.68 -0.22 -6.06
C ALA A 128 -4.49 -1.13 -5.76
N VAL A 129 -3.56 -1.22 -6.69
CA VAL A 129 -2.21 -1.75 -6.44
C VAL A 129 -1.37 -0.63 -5.87
N THR A 130 -0.74 -0.85 -4.73
CA THR A 130 -0.02 0.17 -3.98
C THR A 130 1.42 -0.23 -3.69
N ALA A 131 2.23 0.77 -3.38
CA ALA A 131 3.58 0.61 -2.90
C ALA A 131 3.83 1.50 -1.69
N ALA A 132 4.41 0.94 -0.64
CA ALA A 132 4.86 1.67 0.54
C ALA A 132 6.30 1.29 0.90
N LEU A 133 7.08 2.25 1.39
CA LEU A 133 8.42 2.02 1.92
C LEU A 133 8.35 1.79 3.42
N TRP A 134 8.71 0.60 3.87
CA TRP A 134 8.83 0.27 5.29
C TRP A 134 10.26 0.43 5.77
N THR A 135 10.47 1.32 6.73
CA THR A 135 11.80 1.65 7.25
C THR A 135 12.14 0.92 8.56
N GLY A 136 11.33 -0.10 8.92
CA GLY A 136 11.43 -0.78 10.21
C GLY A 136 10.63 -0.09 11.33
N ARG A 137 10.17 1.13 11.09
CA ARG A 137 9.42 1.92 12.08
C ARG A 137 8.17 2.59 11.50
N ARG A 138 8.21 2.98 10.24
CA ARG A 138 7.14 3.74 9.55
C ARG A 138 6.97 3.26 8.12
N ALA A 139 5.71 3.27 7.68
CA ALA A 139 5.37 3.05 6.29
C ALA A 139 5.17 4.41 5.59
N TRP A 140 5.80 4.60 4.43
CA TRP A 140 5.69 5.80 3.60
C TRP A 140 4.98 5.45 2.30
N PRO A 141 3.85 6.08 1.96
CA PRO A 141 3.17 5.82 0.69
C PRO A 141 4.02 6.30 -0.48
N LEU A 142 4.25 5.43 -1.45
CA LEU A 142 5.07 5.73 -2.62
C LEU A 142 4.27 5.76 -3.93
N GLY A 143 3.08 5.20 -3.94
CA GLY A 143 2.23 5.17 -5.12
C GLY A 143 1.02 4.27 -4.96
N ALA A 144 -0.01 4.60 -5.74
CA ALA A 144 -1.21 3.80 -5.91
C ALA A 144 -1.65 3.87 -7.38
N LEU A 145 -1.96 2.73 -7.96
CA LEU A 145 -2.45 2.59 -9.33
C LEU A 145 -3.79 1.86 -9.31
N LEU A 146 -4.81 2.48 -9.89
CA LEU A 146 -6.12 1.85 -10.03
C LEU A 146 -6.00 0.66 -10.98
N TYR A 147 -6.42 -0.51 -10.53
CA TYR A 147 -6.64 -1.64 -11.41
C TYR A 147 -7.91 -1.41 -12.23
N LEU A 148 -7.76 -1.36 -13.54
CA LEU A 148 -8.87 -1.22 -14.47
C LEU A 148 -9.17 -2.61 -15.04
N PRO A 149 -10.24 -3.30 -14.61
CA PRO A 149 -10.60 -4.62 -15.14
C PRO A 149 -10.81 -4.60 -16.65
N GLU A 150 -10.62 -5.72 -17.33
CA GLU A 150 -10.76 -5.83 -18.78
C GLU A 150 -12.15 -5.40 -19.26
N THR A 151 -13.20 -5.72 -18.49
CA THR A 151 -14.58 -5.27 -18.74
C THR A 151 -14.76 -3.76 -18.71
N TRP A 152 -13.88 -3.05 -18.03
CA TRP A 152 -13.81 -1.58 -18.05
C TRP A 152 -12.95 -1.07 -19.20
N ALA A 153 -11.82 -1.75 -19.44
CA ALA A 153 -10.87 -1.32 -20.46
C ALA A 153 -11.45 -1.45 -21.89
N SER A 154 -12.32 -2.42 -22.13
CA SER A 154 -13.00 -2.66 -23.41
C SER A 154 -14.27 -1.82 -23.61
N ASP A 155 -14.83 -1.19 -22.57
CA ASP A 155 -16.07 -0.41 -22.66
C ASP A 155 -15.76 1.08 -22.91
N ALA A 156 -15.81 1.49 -24.17
CA ALA A 156 -15.51 2.87 -24.57
C ALA A 156 -16.46 3.91 -23.93
N ALA A 157 -17.74 3.58 -23.78
CA ALA A 157 -18.74 4.49 -23.20
C ALA A 157 -18.48 4.72 -21.72
N ARG A 158 -18.22 3.67 -20.95
CA ARG A 158 -17.85 3.77 -19.52
C ARG A 158 -16.53 4.52 -19.33
N ARG A 159 -15.54 4.27 -20.18
CA ARG A 159 -14.25 4.98 -20.15
C ARG A 159 -14.43 6.48 -20.35
N LEU A 160 -15.22 6.87 -21.36
CA LEU A 160 -15.50 8.26 -21.65
C LEU A 160 -16.23 8.94 -20.48
N ALA A 161 -17.30 8.32 -19.98
CA ALA A 161 -18.08 8.83 -18.85
C ALA A 161 -17.23 9.01 -17.58
N ALA A 162 -16.30 8.09 -17.32
CA ALA A 162 -15.37 8.15 -16.19
C ALA A 162 -14.09 8.94 -16.51
N ARG A 163 -13.93 9.49 -17.70
CA ARG A 163 -12.74 10.24 -18.17
C ARG A 163 -11.45 9.45 -18.01
N VAL A 164 -11.46 8.18 -18.36
CA VAL A 164 -10.26 7.34 -18.38
C VAL A 164 -9.40 7.74 -19.58
N PRO A 165 -8.15 8.20 -19.38
CA PRO A 165 -7.28 8.58 -20.50
C PRO A 165 -7.10 7.42 -21.50
N PRO A 166 -6.98 7.69 -22.82
CA PRO A 166 -6.78 6.65 -23.83
C PRO A 166 -5.57 5.74 -23.55
N ALA A 167 -4.50 6.31 -23.01
CA ALA A 167 -3.26 5.58 -22.68
C ALA A 167 -3.42 4.59 -21.50
N ILE A 168 -4.49 4.69 -20.70
CA ILE A 168 -4.76 3.75 -19.62
C ILE A 168 -5.51 2.55 -20.22
N VAL A 169 -4.83 1.44 -20.31
CA VAL A 169 -5.35 0.18 -20.83
C VAL A 169 -5.39 -0.87 -19.73
N PHE A 170 -6.05 -2.01 -20.01
CA PHE A 170 -5.98 -3.16 -19.10
C PHE A 170 -4.52 -3.57 -18.89
N GLN A 171 -4.16 -3.75 -17.64
CA GLN A 171 -2.90 -4.34 -17.22
C GLN A 171 -3.15 -5.26 -16.04
N GLU A 172 -2.54 -6.43 -16.08
CA GLU A 172 -2.52 -7.32 -14.92
C GLU A 172 -1.88 -6.61 -13.72
N LYS A 173 -2.36 -6.89 -12.52
CA LYS A 173 -1.93 -6.24 -11.28
C LYS A 173 -0.41 -6.31 -11.05
N TRP A 174 0.21 -7.44 -11.39
CA TRP A 174 1.66 -7.58 -11.28
C TRP A 174 2.45 -6.59 -12.18
N ARG A 175 1.90 -6.19 -13.33
CA ARG A 175 2.51 -5.15 -14.20
C ARG A 175 2.45 -3.78 -13.52
N LEU A 176 1.31 -3.46 -12.89
CA LEU A 176 1.14 -2.25 -12.09
C LEU A 176 2.13 -2.23 -10.92
N ALA A 177 2.28 -3.34 -10.20
CA ALA A 177 3.24 -3.48 -9.11
C ALA A 177 4.69 -3.24 -9.59
N LEU A 178 5.11 -3.86 -10.70
CA LEU A 178 6.43 -3.63 -11.26
C LEU A 178 6.64 -2.17 -11.73
N THR A 179 5.58 -1.51 -12.17
CA THR A 179 5.64 -0.07 -12.47
C THR A 179 5.94 0.75 -11.21
N LEU A 180 5.32 0.43 -10.09
CA LEU A 180 5.60 1.08 -8.80
C LEU A 180 7.03 0.82 -8.31
N VAL A 181 7.57 -0.40 -8.49
CA VAL A 181 8.99 -0.69 -8.20
C VAL A 181 9.92 0.21 -9.01
N ARG A 182 9.68 0.34 -10.32
CA ARG A 182 10.49 1.20 -11.20
C ARG A 182 10.41 2.67 -10.78
N ARG A 183 9.21 3.17 -10.44
CA ARG A 183 8.99 4.55 -9.96
C ARG A 183 9.71 4.83 -8.65
N ALA A 184 9.70 3.89 -7.71
CA ALA A 184 10.40 4.00 -6.43
C ALA A 184 11.92 4.11 -6.66
N ARG A 185 12.49 3.26 -7.53
CA ARG A 185 13.92 3.32 -7.90
C ARG A 185 14.30 4.60 -8.63
N ALA A 186 13.48 5.01 -9.59
CA ALA A 186 13.71 6.25 -10.35
C ALA A 186 13.67 7.51 -9.46
N ALA A 187 12.99 7.45 -8.32
CA ALA A 187 13.03 8.50 -7.31
C ALA A 187 14.30 8.48 -6.43
N GLY A 188 15.23 7.55 -6.67
CA GLY A 188 16.48 7.43 -5.90
C GLY A 188 16.28 6.83 -4.50
N LEU A 189 15.22 6.03 -4.28
CA LEU A 189 15.04 5.32 -3.03
C LEU A 189 15.92 4.07 -2.99
N THR A 190 16.55 3.80 -1.85
CA THR A 190 17.34 2.60 -1.61
C THR A 190 16.44 1.48 -1.11
N LEU A 191 16.04 0.60 -2.04
CA LEU A 191 15.20 -0.54 -1.73
C LEU A 191 16.08 -1.70 -1.24
N THR A 192 15.97 -2.05 0.03
CA THR A 192 16.74 -3.17 0.62
C THR A 192 16.17 -4.53 0.27
N ALA A 193 14.86 -4.60 0.07
CA ALA A 193 14.14 -5.77 -0.43
C ALA A 193 12.75 -5.37 -0.94
N VAL A 194 12.06 -6.32 -1.57
CA VAL A 194 10.64 -6.21 -1.96
C VAL A 194 9.86 -7.33 -1.26
N VAL A 195 8.71 -7.00 -0.68
CA VAL A 195 7.80 -7.99 -0.11
C VAL A 195 6.41 -7.84 -0.72
N ALA A 196 5.75 -8.97 -0.98
CA ALA A 196 4.40 -9.02 -1.52
C ALA A 196 3.73 -10.35 -1.18
N ASP A 197 2.44 -10.47 -1.47
CA ASP A 197 1.68 -11.70 -1.26
C ASP A 197 1.81 -12.71 -2.43
N ALA A 198 1.00 -13.76 -2.38
CA ALA A 198 1.03 -14.85 -3.36
C ALA A 198 0.55 -14.43 -4.76
N GLU A 199 -0.29 -13.42 -4.90
CA GLU A 199 -0.70 -12.92 -6.21
C GLU A 199 0.50 -12.45 -7.04
N TYR A 200 1.49 -11.86 -6.37
CA TYR A 200 2.73 -11.44 -7.01
C TYR A 200 3.81 -12.52 -6.98
N GLY A 201 3.85 -13.32 -5.89
CA GLY A 201 4.89 -14.33 -5.70
C GLY A 201 4.76 -15.53 -6.62
N ASP A 202 3.55 -15.90 -7.03
CA ASP A 202 3.31 -16.98 -7.98
C ASP A 202 3.74 -16.62 -9.40
N ASN A 203 3.85 -15.33 -9.70
CA ASN A 203 4.23 -14.86 -11.03
C ASN A 203 5.75 -14.90 -11.25
N SER A 204 6.19 -15.80 -12.13
CA SER A 204 7.62 -15.97 -12.45
C SER A 204 8.25 -14.73 -13.09
N THR A 205 7.47 -13.90 -13.80
CA THR A 205 7.96 -12.66 -14.42
C THR A 205 8.28 -11.61 -13.34
N VAL A 206 7.49 -11.55 -12.26
CA VAL A 206 7.80 -10.69 -11.09
C VAL A 206 9.14 -11.11 -10.49
N ARG A 207 9.31 -12.39 -10.14
CA ARG A 207 10.55 -12.90 -9.53
C ARG A 207 11.76 -12.65 -10.41
N ARG A 208 11.69 -12.97 -11.71
CA ARG A 208 12.76 -12.71 -12.70
C ARG A 208 13.08 -11.23 -12.84
N THR A 209 12.06 -10.36 -12.79
CA THR A 209 12.28 -8.91 -12.88
C THR A 209 13.00 -8.40 -11.64
N LEU A 210 12.57 -8.79 -10.44
CA LEU A 210 13.24 -8.42 -9.19
C LEU A 210 14.68 -8.92 -9.16
N HIS A 211 14.92 -10.16 -9.61
CA HIS A 211 16.27 -10.71 -9.72
C HIS A 211 17.16 -9.89 -10.67
N ARG A 212 16.67 -9.56 -11.89
CA ARG A 212 17.40 -8.70 -12.85
C ARG A 212 17.69 -7.31 -12.29
N LEU A 213 16.79 -6.79 -11.47
CA LEU A 213 16.98 -5.51 -10.78
C LEU A 213 17.91 -5.62 -9.57
N ARG A 214 18.42 -6.81 -9.25
CA ARG A 214 19.23 -7.12 -8.06
C ARG A 214 18.56 -6.71 -6.76
N LEU A 215 17.23 -6.85 -6.70
CA LEU A 215 16.43 -6.58 -5.52
C LEU A 215 16.14 -7.88 -4.78
N PRO A 216 16.63 -8.05 -3.56
CA PRO A 216 16.19 -9.13 -2.68
C PRO A 216 14.67 -9.07 -2.50
N TYR A 217 14.06 -10.23 -2.24
CA TYR A 217 12.62 -10.27 -2.01
C TYR A 217 12.21 -11.38 -1.03
N ALA A 218 11.05 -11.20 -0.42
CA ALA A 218 10.27 -12.26 0.23
C ALA A 218 8.83 -12.16 -0.26
N LEU A 219 8.40 -13.14 -1.04
CA LEU A 219 7.10 -13.16 -1.67
C LEU A 219 6.30 -14.35 -1.14
N GLY A 220 5.07 -14.11 -0.66
CA GLY A 220 4.12 -15.18 -0.42
C GLY A 220 3.94 -16.02 -1.69
N ILE A 221 3.69 -17.32 -1.54
CA ILE A 221 3.43 -18.21 -2.67
C ILE A 221 2.31 -19.19 -2.36
N SER A 222 1.64 -19.65 -3.44
CA SER A 222 0.66 -20.72 -3.37
C SER A 222 1.33 -22.06 -3.02
N PRO A 223 0.68 -22.89 -2.21
CA PRO A 223 1.16 -24.24 -1.88
C PRO A 223 1.17 -25.18 -3.10
N THR A 224 0.55 -24.79 -4.20
CA THR A 224 0.45 -25.58 -5.45
C THR A 224 1.62 -25.38 -6.41
N LEU A 225 2.50 -24.40 -6.14
CA LEU A 225 3.70 -24.22 -6.94
C LEU A 225 4.63 -25.43 -6.82
N THR A 226 5.48 -25.60 -7.84
CA THR A 226 6.45 -26.68 -7.89
C THR A 226 7.88 -26.13 -7.82
N VAL A 227 8.77 -26.90 -7.21
CA VAL A 227 10.18 -26.58 -7.00
C VAL A 227 11.05 -27.80 -7.21
N PHE A 228 12.32 -27.58 -7.56
CA PHE A 228 13.36 -28.58 -7.42
C PHE A 228 14.07 -28.40 -6.07
N ARG A 229 14.45 -29.47 -5.42
CA ARG A 229 15.23 -29.43 -4.18
C ARG A 229 16.68 -29.08 -4.51
N GLY A 230 17.18 -27.96 -4.03
CA GLY A 230 18.46 -27.41 -4.45
C GLY A 230 18.45 -26.95 -5.91
N THR A 231 19.59 -27.03 -6.56
CA THR A 231 19.76 -26.71 -8.00
C THR A 231 19.86 -27.99 -8.82
N PRO A 232 18.90 -28.26 -9.71
CA PRO A 232 18.95 -29.45 -10.56
C PRO A 232 20.07 -29.33 -11.59
N THR A 233 20.67 -30.47 -11.97
CA THR A 233 21.59 -30.57 -13.12
C THR A 233 20.79 -30.79 -14.39
N LEU A 234 21.14 -30.09 -15.47
CA LEU A 234 20.49 -30.27 -16.76
C LEU A 234 21.23 -31.37 -17.54
N ARG A 235 20.53 -32.45 -17.86
CA ARG A 235 21.05 -33.56 -18.68
C ARG A 235 20.44 -33.55 -20.07
N ILE A 236 21.24 -33.79 -21.08
CA ILE A 236 20.76 -33.99 -22.46
C ILE A 236 20.35 -35.47 -22.57
N ASP A 237 19.07 -35.71 -22.69
CA ASP A 237 18.58 -37.05 -23.00
C ASP A 237 18.80 -37.31 -24.52
N ARG A 238 19.57 -38.35 -24.82
CA ARG A 238 19.83 -38.77 -26.21
C ARG A 238 18.61 -39.39 -26.87
N GLN A 239 17.68 -39.97 -26.07
CA GLN A 239 16.44 -40.57 -26.57
C GLN A 239 15.34 -39.53 -26.80
N GLN A 240 15.37 -38.42 -26.09
CA GLN A 240 14.48 -37.29 -26.25
C GLN A 240 15.28 -36.00 -26.47
N PRO A 241 15.92 -35.84 -27.63
CA PRO A 241 16.70 -34.66 -27.88
C PRO A 241 15.82 -33.41 -27.83
N PRO A 242 16.32 -32.32 -27.20
CA PRO A 242 15.57 -31.08 -27.16
C PRO A 242 15.32 -30.58 -28.59
N PRO A 243 14.17 -29.95 -28.88
CA PRO A 243 13.89 -29.39 -30.19
C PRO A 243 15.04 -28.50 -30.67
N ARG A 244 15.31 -28.53 -32.00
CA ARG A 244 16.49 -27.95 -32.66
C ARG A 244 16.93 -26.55 -32.22
N ASN A 245 16.06 -25.76 -31.60
CA ASN A 245 16.37 -24.41 -31.11
C ASN A 245 16.73 -24.35 -29.62
N ARG A 246 16.98 -25.45 -28.91
CA ARG A 246 17.11 -25.45 -27.47
C ARG A 246 18.27 -26.33 -27.00
N ARG A 247 19.35 -25.67 -26.54
CA ARG A 247 20.53 -26.30 -25.96
C ARG A 247 20.38 -26.73 -24.49
N ALA A 248 19.18 -26.59 -23.91
CA ALA A 248 18.93 -26.93 -22.52
C ALA A 248 18.53 -28.41 -22.38
N GLY A 249 19.22 -29.18 -21.56
CA GLY A 249 18.84 -30.53 -21.17
C GLY A 249 17.59 -30.58 -20.28
N TRP A 250 17.27 -31.77 -19.81
CA TRP A 250 16.19 -31.97 -18.83
C TRP A 250 16.75 -31.92 -17.41
N PRO A 251 15.99 -31.45 -16.38
CA PRO A 251 16.40 -31.58 -15.00
C PRO A 251 16.56 -33.04 -14.62
N ASP A 252 17.60 -33.34 -13.86
CA ASP A 252 17.93 -34.70 -13.39
C ASP A 252 17.05 -35.16 -12.21
N GLN A 253 16.08 -34.35 -11.81
CA GLN A 253 15.13 -34.64 -10.76
C GLN A 253 13.73 -34.16 -11.13
N GLU A 254 12.71 -34.77 -10.53
CA GLU A 254 11.34 -34.34 -10.66
C GLU A 254 11.05 -33.11 -9.83
N ALA A 255 10.13 -32.27 -10.33
CA ALA A 255 9.65 -31.11 -9.56
C ALA A 255 8.66 -31.57 -8.49
N LEU A 256 8.90 -31.13 -7.26
CA LEU A 256 8.04 -31.41 -6.11
C LEU A 256 7.08 -30.25 -5.85
N GLY A 257 5.87 -30.57 -5.45
CA GLY A 257 4.94 -29.54 -4.95
C GLY A 257 5.47 -28.88 -3.68
N VAL A 258 5.26 -27.58 -3.52
CA VAL A 258 5.69 -26.82 -2.34
C VAL A 258 5.07 -27.42 -1.07
N ARG A 259 3.77 -27.75 -1.08
CA ARG A 259 3.11 -28.34 0.09
C ARG A 259 3.62 -29.73 0.43
N PRO A 260 3.68 -30.70 -0.50
CA PRO A 260 4.29 -32.01 -0.22
C PRO A 260 5.72 -31.92 0.32
N LEU A 261 6.54 -31.03 -0.27
CA LEU A 261 7.91 -30.82 0.22
C LEU A 261 7.92 -30.27 1.65
N SER A 262 7.08 -29.28 1.95
CA SER A 262 6.94 -28.72 3.30
C SER A 262 6.46 -29.75 4.33
N ASP A 263 5.52 -30.61 3.94
CA ASP A 263 4.98 -31.65 4.82
C ASP A 263 5.98 -32.77 5.11
N ALA A 264 6.86 -33.06 4.16
CA ALA A 264 7.92 -34.06 4.31
C ALA A 264 9.16 -33.55 5.09
N LEU A 265 9.20 -32.29 5.52
CA LEU A 265 10.33 -31.77 6.29
C LEU A 265 10.39 -32.42 7.69
N PRO A 266 11.55 -32.95 8.13
CA PRO A 266 11.70 -33.56 9.43
C PRO A 266 11.31 -32.60 10.57
N PRO A 267 10.73 -33.09 11.67
CA PRO A 267 10.35 -32.25 12.82
C PRO A 267 11.50 -31.38 13.34
N ARG A 268 12.72 -31.92 13.33
CA ARG A 268 13.97 -31.21 13.75
C ARG A 268 14.32 -29.98 12.90
N THR A 269 13.74 -29.84 11.71
CA THR A 269 13.96 -28.68 10.83
C THR A 269 13.14 -27.46 11.26
N TRP A 270 12.05 -27.70 11.97
CA TRP A 270 11.14 -26.66 12.42
C TRP A 270 11.67 -25.99 13.69
N ARG A 271 11.62 -24.67 13.70
CA ARG A 271 12.03 -23.82 14.83
C ARG A 271 10.98 -22.79 15.10
N ARG A 272 10.68 -22.55 16.39
CA ARG A 272 9.82 -21.46 16.80
C ARG A 272 10.55 -20.14 16.67
N VAL A 273 9.94 -19.16 15.98
CA VAL A 273 10.50 -17.83 15.80
C VAL A 273 9.40 -16.81 16.07
N ALA A 274 9.70 -15.87 16.98
CA ALA A 274 8.89 -14.67 17.18
C ALA A 274 9.41 -13.54 16.28
N TRP A 275 8.52 -12.89 15.56
CA TRP A 275 8.90 -11.79 14.65
C TRP A 275 8.38 -10.43 15.08
N ARG A 276 7.49 -10.37 16.07
CA ARG A 276 6.96 -9.13 16.63
C ARG A 276 6.87 -9.22 18.14
N ASN A 277 7.67 -8.40 18.82
CA ASN A 277 7.61 -8.20 20.26
C ASN A 277 6.68 -7.02 20.56
N GLY A 278 6.06 -7.00 21.74
CA GLY A 278 5.19 -5.90 22.20
C GLY A 278 3.69 -6.15 22.02
N THR A 279 3.30 -7.33 21.51
CA THR A 279 1.94 -7.87 21.62
C THR A 279 1.92 -8.95 22.70
N ASN A 280 0.85 -9.05 23.47
CA ASN A 280 0.67 -10.13 24.42
C ASN A 280 -0.54 -10.98 23.97
N PRO A 281 -0.35 -12.21 23.46
CA PRO A 281 0.93 -12.92 23.29
C PRO A 281 1.78 -12.38 22.11
N PRO A 282 3.10 -12.68 22.07
CA PRO A 282 3.95 -12.33 20.94
C PRO A 282 3.51 -13.06 19.66
N TRP A 283 3.75 -12.44 18.51
CA TRP A 283 3.46 -13.08 17.22
C TRP A 283 4.59 -14.06 16.89
N GLU A 284 4.27 -15.34 16.96
CA GLU A 284 5.21 -16.43 16.73
C GLU A 284 4.56 -17.58 15.97
N ALA A 285 5.38 -18.38 15.29
CA ALA A 285 4.99 -19.63 14.64
C ALA A 285 6.21 -20.56 14.53
N ASP A 286 5.96 -21.78 14.07
CA ASP A 286 7.03 -22.69 13.72
C ASP A 286 7.44 -22.50 12.25
N PHE A 287 8.73 -22.35 12.00
CA PHE A 287 9.29 -22.11 10.68
C PHE A 287 10.33 -23.16 10.31
N ALA A 288 10.36 -23.51 9.02
CA ALA A 288 11.42 -24.28 8.40
C ALA A 288 11.85 -23.60 7.11
N ALA A 289 13.12 -23.70 6.74
CA ALA A 289 13.64 -23.17 5.50
C ALA A 289 14.52 -24.19 4.79
N VAL A 290 14.33 -24.29 3.47
CA VAL A 290 15.13 -25.17 2.60
C VAL A 290 15.51 -24.44 1.33
N ARG A 291 16.64 -24.82 0.73
CA ARG A 291 17.09 -24.29 -0.56
C ARG A 291 16.36 -25.00 -1.69
N VAL A 292 15.79 -24.23 -2.61
CA VAL A 292 15.02 -24.75 -3.74
C VAL A 292 15.23 -23.90 -5.00
N THR A 293 15.00 -24.51 -6.15
CA THR A 293 14.91 -23.81 -7.43
C THR A 293 13.46 -23.82 -7.91
N PRO A 294 12.78 -22.68 -8.10
CA PRO A 294 11.42 -22.65 -8.62
C PRO A 294 11.30 -23.35 -9.98
N ALA A 295 10.42 -24.37 -10.07
CA ALA A 295 10.27 -25.16 -11.30
C ALA A 295 9.39 -24.51 -12.36
N THR A 296 8.61 -23.49 -12.02
CA THR A 296 7.73 -22.77 -12.96
C THR A 296 8.51 -22.11 -14.10
N ASP A 297 9.75 -21.69 -13.87
CA ASP A 297 10.60 -21.06 -14.88
C ASP A 297 11.21 -22.09 -15.85
N TRP A 298 11.24 -23.37 -15.46
CA TRP A 298 11.68 -24.46 -16.32
C TRP A 298 10.81 -24.61 -17.57
N LYS A 299 9.50 -24.36 -17.49
CA LYS A 299 8.61 -24.37 -18.66
C LYS A 299 9.10 -23.45 -19.78
N GLN A 300 9.91 -22.44 -19.45
CA GLN A 300 10.60 -21.57 -20.40
C GLN A 300 12.05 -22.00 -20.65
N ARG A 301 12.43 -23.21 -20.20
CA ARG A 301 13.78 -23.82 -20.31
C ARG A 301 14.90 -22.94 -19.75
N ARG A 302 14.62 -22.23 -18.70
CA ARG A 302 15.58 -21.47 -17.90
C ARG A 302 15.43 -21.89 -16.45
N LEU A 303 16.51 -22.31 -15.82
CA LEU A 303 16.51 -22.49 -14.38
C LEU A 303 16.43 -21.11 -13.72
N ALA A 304 15.53 -20.98 -12.77
CA ALA A 304 15.56 -19.86 -11.84
C ALA A 304 16.78 -19.97 -10.92
N PRO A 305 17.26 -18.88 -10.33
CA PRO A 305 18.22 -18.94 -9.26
C PRO A 305 17.70 -19.76 -8.08
N GLU A 306 18.60 -20.46 -7.41
CA GLU A 306 18.30 -21.12 -6.15
C GLU A 306 17.99 -20.08 -5.06
N ILE A 307 16.90 -20.28 -4.35
CA ILE A 307 16.38 -19.39 -3.31
C ILE A 307 15.94 -20.18 -2.09
N TRP A 308 15.53 -19.50 -1.03
CA TRP A 308 14.92 -20.11 0.12
C TRP A 308 13.41 -20.33 -0.10
N LEU A 309 12.93 -21.54 0.17
CA LEU A 309 11.54 -21.82 0.49
C LEU A 309 11.42 -21.73 2.00
N LEU A 310 10.79 -20.68 2.50
CA LEU A 310 10.42 -20.52 3.90
C LEU A 310 9.01 -21.05 4.10
N CYS A 311 8.85 -22.02 4.98
CA CYS A 311 7.60 -22.64 5.37
C CYS A 311 7.21 -22.15 6.76
N GLU A 312 5.96 -21.72 6.93
CA GLU A 312 5.36 -21.27 8.19
C GLU A 312 4.23 -22.21 8.57
N ARG A 313 4.20 -22.61 9.84
CA ARG A 313 3.11 -23.36 10.46
C ARG A 313 2.61 -22.56 11.66
N GLY A 314 1.40 -22.04 11.57
CA GLY A 314 0.72 -21.37 12.68
C GLY A 314 0.52 -22.33 13.85
N LEU A 315 0.48 -21.80 15.06
CA LEU A 315 0.31 -22.59 16.28
C LEU A 315 -1.13 -23.07 16.43
N GLY A 316 -1.28 -24.24 17.08
CA GLY A 316 -2.58 -24.87 17.35
C GLY A 316 -3.16 -25.69 16.17
N PRO A 317 -4.28 -26.37 16.41
CA PRO A 317 -4.87 -27.34 15.47
C PRO A 317 -5.32 -26.71 14.14
N THR A 318 -5.72 -25.43 14.17
CA THR A 318 -6.17 -24.65 13.00
C THR A 318 -5.06 -23.79 12.39
N GLY A 319 -3.81 -24.00 12.81
CA GLY A 319 -2.66 -23.20 12.36
C GLY A 319 -2.53 -23.18 10.85
N ARG A 320 -2.72 -22.01 10.24
CA ARG A 320 -2.60 -21.83 8.79
C ARG A 320 -1.16 -22.06 8.36
N ARG A 321 -0.99 -22.77 7.24
CA ARG A 321 0.31 -22.93 6.60
C ARG A 321 0.50 -21.82 5.56
N LYS A 322 1.67 -21.20 5.57
CA LYS A 322 2.08 -20.22 4.57
C LYS A 322 3.45 -20.57 4.03
N HIS A 323 3.68 -20.20 2.80
CA HIS A 323 4.95 -20.46 2.12
C HIS A 323 5.44 -19.17 1.45
N TYR A 324 6.75 -18.98 1.44
CA TYR A 324 7.38 -17.82 0.87
C TYR A 324 8.62 -18.20 0.07
N PHE A 325 8.81 -17.57 -1.09
CA PHE A 325 10.10 -17.54 -1.74
C PHE A 325 10.91 -16.35 -1.25
N VAL A 326 12.10 -16.62 -0.70
CA VAL A 326 12.96 -15.58 -0.14
C VAL A 326 14.34 -15.64 -0.82
N SER A 327 14.71 -14.53 -1.49
CA SER A 327 15.95 -14.44 -2.28
C SER A 327 17.11 -13.80 -1.53
N LEU A 328 17.25 -14.09 -0.23
CA LEU A 328 18.42 -13.68 0.54
C LEU A 328 19.61 -14.63 0.31
N SER A 329 20.80 -14.19 0.76
CA SER A 329 22.02 -15.00 0.73
C SER A 329 21.81 -16.42 1.26
N ALA A 330 22.55 -17.39 0.75
CA ALA A 330 22.55 -18.77 1.26
C ALA A 330 22.95 -18.84 2.75
N THR A 331 23.67 -17.85 3.26
CA THR A 331 24.10 -17.75 4.66
C THR A 331 23.08 -17.03 5.57
N ALA A 332 21.92 -16.61 5.02
CA ALA A 332 20.91 -15.93 5.80
C ALA A 332 20.33 -16.84 6.90
N SER A 333 20.24 -16.32 8.12
CA SER A 333 19.64 -17.04 9.24
C SER A 333 18.12 -17.16 9.08
N LEU A 334 17.53 -18.19 9.71
CA LEU A 334 16.06 -18.36 9.71
C LEU A 334 15.34 -17.10 10.22
N SER A 335 15.86 -16.46 11.26
CA SER A 335 15.27 -15.22 11.80
C SER A 335 15.30 -14.06 10.80
N GLN A 336 16.33 -13.97 9.94
CA GLN A 336 16.38 -12.96 8.87
C GLN A 336 15.31 -13.23 7.79
N LEU A 337 15.15 -14.51 7.38
CA LEU A 337 14.12 -14.92 6.42
C LEU A 337 12.72 -14.60 6.94
N VAL A 338 12.43 -15.01 8.19
CA VAL A 338 11.14 -14.77 8.85
C VAL A 338 10.86 -13.27 8.97
N ARG A 339 11.82 -12.49 9.47
CA ARG A 339 11.65 -11.03 9.63
C ARG A 339 11.33 -10.36 8.31
N LEU A 340 12.05 -10.72 7.22
CA LEU A 340 11.77 -10.12 5.92
C LEU A 340 10.38 -10.48 5.41
N ALA A 341 9.99 -11.76 5.47
CA ALA A 341 8.67 -12.22 5.01
C ALA A 341 7.52 -11.52 5.75
N HIS A 342 7.71 -11.27 7.04
CA HIS A 342 6.69 -10.66 7.88
C HIS A 342 6.66 -9.12 7.84
N HIS A 343 7.56 -8.45 7.14
CA HIS A 343 7.44 -6.99 6.96
C HIS A 343 6.16 -6.58 6.22
N ARG A 344 5.51 -7.49 5.48
CA ARG A 344 4.26 -7.20 4.78
C ARG A 344 3.15 -6.72 5.71
N TRP A 345 3.10 -7.17 6.97
CA TRP A 345 2.08 -6.71 7.91
C TRP A 345 2.01 -5.19 8.08
N ALA A 346 3.13 -4.49 7.85
CA ALA A 346 3.18 -3.03 8.01
C ALA A 346 2.27 -2.29 7.02
N ILE A 347 1.94 -2.91 5.86
CA ILE A 347 1.00 -2.32 4.90
C ILE A 347 -0.45 -2.41 5.39
N GLU A 348 -0.79 -3.45 6.14
CA GLU A 348 -2.14 -3.61 6.71
C GLU A 348 -2.42 -2.49 7.72
N GLN A 349 -1.45 -2.19 8.60
CA GLN A 349 -1.55 -1.06 9.51
C GLN A 349 -1.59 0.28 8.76
N HIS A 350 -0.78 0.43 7.68
CA HIS A 350 -0.82 1.62 6.85
C HIS A 350 -2.20 1.83 6.21
N TYR A 351 -2.84 0.78 5.68
CA TYR A 351 -4.18 0.90 5.12
C TYR A 351 -5.22 1.22 6.20
N GLN A 352 -5.12 0.59 7.36
CA GLN A 352 -6.00 0.89 8.48
C GLN A 352 -5.88 2.37 8.85
N ASP A 353 -4.68 2.87 9.08
CA ASP A 353 -4.45 4.28 9.41
C ASP A 353 -4.98 5.22 8.31
N CYS A 354 -4.73 4.91 7.01
CA CYS A 354 -5.22 5.71 5.91
C CYS A 354 -6.75 5.73 5.79
N LYS A 355 -7.41 4.60 5.98
CA LYS A 355 -8.87 4.49 5.89
C LYS A 355 -9.56 5.09 7.10
N THR A 356 -9.13 4.71 8.29
CA THR A 356 -9.76 5.15 9.55
C THR A 356 -9.51 6.64 9.82
N GLU A 357 -8.27 7.09 9.65
CA GLU A 357 -7.87 8.43 10.08
C GLU A 357 -8.05 9.50 8.99
N LEU A 358 -7.93 9.12 7.72
CA LEU A 358 -7.96 10.05 6.59
C LEU A 358 -9.07 9.77 5.58
N GLY A 359 -9.87 8.71 5.76
CA GLY A 359 -10.97 8.36 4.86
C GLY A 359 -10.51 8.04 3.45
N LEU A 360 -9.40 7.29 3.30
CA LEU A 360 -8.88 6.88 1.99
C LEU A 360 -9.94 6.18 1.13
N ASP A 361 -10.90 5.49 1.72
CA ASP A 361 -12.00 4.78 1.08
C ASP A 361 -13.30 5.58 0.98
N HIS A 362 -13.32 6.82 1.49
CA HIS A 362 -14.50 7.67 1.51
C HIS A 362 -14.76 8.41 0.19
N PHE A 363 -13.92 8.26 -0.83
CA PHE A 363 -14.12 8.92 -2.11
C PHE A 363 -15.29 8.31 -2.88
N GLU A 364 -16.31 9.11 -3.14
CA GLU A 364 -17.57 8.72 -3.83
C GLU A 364 -17.61 9.14 -5.29
N GLY A 365 -16.59 9.86 -5.76
CA GLY A 365 -16.51 10.31 -7.14
C GLY A 365 -16.39 9.15 -8.13
N ARG A 366 -16.87 9.38 -9.36
CA ARG A 366 -16.93 8.35 -10.40
C ARG A 366 -15.80 8.42 -11.40
N SER A 367 -15.09 9.56 -11.47
CA SER A 367 -14.09 9.81 -12.52
C SER A 367 -12.71 9.27 -12.16
N TYR A 368 -11.94 8.88 -13.18
CA TYR A 368 -10.56 8.44 -13.06
C TYR A 368 -9.64 9.54 -12.47
N PRO A 369 -9.65 10.79 -12.98
CA PRO A 369 -8.86 11.85 -12.38
C PRO A 369 -9.18 12.08 -10.90
N GLY A 370 -10.47 12.13 -10.55
CA GLY A 370 -10.91 12.35 -9.16
C GLY A 370 -10.40 11.26 -8.21
N TRP A 371 -10.43 10.00 -8.63
CA TRP A 371 -9.87 8.90 -7.86
C TRP A 371 -8.35 9.08 -7.66
N GLN A 372 -7.61 9.37 -8.74
CA GLN A 372 -6.15 9.57 -8.68
C GLN A 372 -5.77 10.75 -7.77
N HIS A 373 -6.51 11.84 -7.87
CA HIS A 373 -6.30 13.04 -7.07
C HIS A 373 -6.54 12.77 -5.57
N HIS A 374 -7.66 12.13 -5.22
CA HIS A 374 -7.95 11.77 -3.83
C HIS A 374 -6.87 10.86 -3.25
N MET A 375 -6.45 9.83 -3.98
CA MET A 375 -5.43 8.89 -3.52
C MET A 375 -4.10 9.59 -3.19
N VAL A 376 -3.62 10.47 -4.08
CA VAL A 376 -2.34 11.13 -3.86
C VAL A 376 -2.40 12.19 -2.77
N ILE A 377 -3.50 12.96 -2.66
CA ILE A 377 -3.63 13.97 -1.61
C ILE A 377 -3.77 13.31 -0.23
N SER A 378 -4.50 12.20 -0.14
CA SER A 378 -4.55 11.39 1.09
C SER A 378 -3.16 10.89 1.50
N ALA A 379 -2.34 10.48 0.52
CA ALA A 379 -0.95 10.09 0.78
C ALA A 379 -0.06 11.27 1.23
N VAL A 380 -0.27 12.47 0.68
CA VAL A 380 0.43 13.70 1.11
C VAL A 380 0.06 14.06 2.56
N ALA A 381 -1.23 13.97 2.92
CA ALA A 381 -1.71 14.19 4.27
C ALA A 381 -1.17 13.15 5.26
N PHE A 382 -1.17 11.88 4.85
CA PHE A 382 -0.58 10.79 5.63
C PHE A 382 0.91 11.02 5.90
N ALA A 383 1.68 11.37 4.87
CA ALA A 383 3.12 11.60 4.98
C ALA A 383 3.43 12.82 5.87
N PHE A 384 2.60 13.85 5.85
CA PHE A 384 2.70 14.97 6.81
C PHE A 384 2.57 14.47 8.26
N LEU A 385 1.53 13.70 8.57
CA LEU A 385 1.35 13.13 9.92
C LEU A 385 2.51 12.23 10.34
N GLN A 386 3.06 11.45 9.41
CA GLN A 386 4.26 10.65 9.68
C GLN A 386 5.48 11.54 9.97
N THR A 387 5.62 12.68 9.29
CA THR A 387 6.70 13.64 9.54
C THR A 387 6.55 14.28 10.93
N GLU A 388 5.33 14.66 11.32
CA GLU A 388 5.06 15.15 12.66
C GLU A 388 5.36 14.09 13.75
N ARG A 389 5.07 12.83 13.47
CA ARG A 389 5.39 11.70 14.34
C ARG A 389 6.89 11.47 14.54
N MET A 390 7.73 11.93 13.61
CA MET A 390 9.19 11.84 13.70
C MET A 390 9.80 12.88 14.63
N ARG A 391 9.09 13.95 14.95
CA ARG A 391 9.66 15.08 15.68
C ARG A 391 10.14 14.66 17.07
N PRO A 392 11.31 15.17 17.49
CA PRO A 392 11.76 15.02 18.86
C PRO A 392 10.71 15.58 19.84
N ARG A 393 10.51 14.89 20.92
CA ARG A 393 9.59 15.28 22.00
C ARG A 393 10.03 14.64 23.30
N GLU A 394 9.67 15.28 24.40
CA GLU A 394 9.74 14.68 25.72
C GLU A 394 8.61 13.64 25.89
N GLY A 395 8.92 12.52 26.51
CA GLY A 395 7.97 11.44 26.77
C GLY A 395 7.87 10.37 25.66
N PRO A 396 6.90 9.45 25.76
CA PRO A 396 6.77 8.30 24.88
C PRO A 396 6.41 8.72 23.46
N ARG A 397 6.82 7.89 22.48
CA ARG A 397 6.51 8.12 21.06
C ARG A 397 5.02 7.98 20.80
N LEU A 398 4.44 8.97 20.11
CA LEU A 398 3.03 8.90 19.72
C LEU A 398 2.80 7.83 18.65
N THR A 399 1.65 7.19 18.73
CA THR A 399 1.05 6.40 17.65
C THR A 399 0.53 7.32 16.54
N PHE A 400 0.23 6.76 15.36
CA PHE A 400 -0.34 7.54 14.27
C PHE A 400 -1.70 8.14 14.63
N PRO A 401 -2.67 7.39 15.21
CA PRO A 401 -3.94 7.96 15.67
C PRO A 401 -3.79 9.09 16.69
N GLN A 402 -2.84 8.99 17.63
CA GLN A 402 -2.59 10.06 18.63
C GLN A 402 -2.10 11.35 17.96
N VAL A 403 -1.17 11.27 17.00
CA VAL A 403 -0.75 12.47 16.24
C VAL A 403 -1.92 13.03 15.45
N ARG A 404 -2.73 12.17 14.84
CA ARG A 404 -3.91 12.56 14.08
C ARG A 404 -4.93 13.28 14.98
N ALA A 405 -5.24 12.73 16.15
CA ALA A 405 -6.16 13.35 17.12
C ALA A 405 -5.68 14.73 17.54
N PHE A 406 -4.39 14.88 17.89
CA PHE A 406 -3.81 16.17 18.25
C PHE A 406 -3.92 17.21 17.13
N VAL A 407 -3.63 16.80 15.88
CA VAL A 407 -3.80 17.67 14.70
C VAL A 407 -5.25 18.07 14.52
N GLN A 408 -6.19 17.14 14.71
CA GLN A 408 -7.62 17.39 14.61
C GLN A 408 -8.11 18.43 15.62
N GLU A 409 -7.67 18.37 16.87
CA GLU A 409 -8.01 19.35 17.89
C GLU A 409 -7.59 20.77 17.48
N ILE A 410 -6.39 20.91 16.89
CA ILE A 410 -5.91 22.21 16.38
C ILE A 410 -6.83 22.73 15.25
N PHE A 411 -7.22 21.86 14.31
CA PHE A 411 -8.12 22.25 13.22
C PHE A 411 -9.53 22.62 13.72
N THR A 412 -10.03 21.89 14.71
CA THR A 412 -11.30 22.23 15.39
C THR A 412 -11.22 23.58 16.08
N GLY A 413 -10.13 23.86 16.78
CA GLY A 413 -9.87 25.16 17.39
C GLY A 413 -9.82 26.31 16.36
N LEU A 414 -9.14 26.08 15.21
CA LEU A 414 -9.12 27.05 14.10
C LEU A 414 -10.51 27.32 13.54
N LEU A 415 -11.32 26.29 13.36
CA LEU A 415 -12.69 26.42 12.86
C LEU A 415 -13.53 27.33 13.78
N PHE A 416 -13.42 27.15 15.09
CA PHE A 416 -14.14 27.98 16.06
C PHE A 416 -13.65 29.45 16.09
N ILE A 417 -12.34 29.66 15.90
CA ILE A 417 -11.78 31.01 15.83
C ILE A 417 -12.24 31.73 14.56
N SER A 418 -12.18 31.06 13.41
CA SER A 418 -12.58 31.65 12.11
C SER A 418 -14.07 31.79 11.91
N ARG A 419 -14.87 31.01 12.65
CA ARG A 419 -16.34 31.01 12.58
C ARG A 419 -16.99 31.14 13.95
N PRO A 420 -17.01 32.35 14.54
CA PRO A 420 -17.54 32.58 15.89
C PRO A 420 -19.02 32.17 16.08
N GLN A 421 -19.79 32.08 14.98
CA GLN A 421 -21.17 31.56 15.01
C GLN A 421 -21.26 30.13 15.55
N TYR A 422 -20.27 29.28 15.30
CA TYR A 422 -20.25 27.92 15.86
C TYR A 422 -20.10 27.92 17.38
N MET A 423 -19.30 28.84 17.93
CA MET A 423 -19.17 29.01 19.38
C MET A 423 -20.48 29.48 20.00
N ARG A 424 -21.19 30.42 19.34
CA ARG A 424 -22.50 30.88 19.81
C ARG A 424 -23.53 29.77 19.76
N TRP A 425 -23.55 29.01 18.69
CA TRP A 425 -24.47 27.88 18.52
C TRP A 425 -24.21 26.77 19.56
N MET A 426 -22.96 26.43 19.85
CA MET A 426 -22.60 25.50 20.91
C MET A 426 -23.07 25.97 22.28
N LYS A 427 -22.83 27.23 22.62
CA LYS A 427 -23.31 27.79 23.91
C LYS A 427 -24.84 27.74 24.04
N GLN A 428 -25.55 28.00 22.95
CA GLN A 428 -27.01 27.88 22.94
C GLN A 428 -27.47 26.41 23.05
N ALA A 429 -26.78 25.47 22.40
CA ALA A 429 -27.08 24.06 22.54
C ALA A 429 -26.81 23.56 23.97
N GLU A 430 -25.71 23.99 24.57
CA GLU A 430 -25.36 23.68 25.97
C GLU A 430 -26.40 24.24 26.95
N GLN A 431 -26.82 25.48 26.75
CA GLN A 431 -27.90 26.08 27.54
C GLN A 431 -29.22 25.33 27.43
N ARG A 432 -29.60 24.90 26.18
CA ARG A 432 -30.78 24.06 25.97
C ARG A 432 -30.64 22.70 26.63
N PHE A 433 -29.46 22.10 26.57
CA PHE A 433 -29.18 20.81 27.24
C PHE A 433 -29.30 20.90 28.77
N HIS A 434 -28.84 22.01 29.34
CA HIS A 434 -29.04 22.27 30.76
C HIS A 434 -30.50 22.53 31.19
N GLN A 435 -31.30 23.07 30.26
CA GLN A 435 -32.75 23.22 30.46
C GLN A 435 -33.53 21.92 30.34
N LEU A 436 -32.97 20.91 29.65
CA LEU A 436 -33.53 19.56 29.50
C LEU A 436 -33.15 18.61 30.63
N ARG A 437 -32.43 19.07 31.66
CA ARG A 437 -32.22 18.30 32.88
C ARG A 437 -33.56 18.27 33.67
N ILE A 438 -34.30 17.18 33.45
CA ILE A 438 -35.30 16.66 34.35
C ILE A 438 -34.60 15.81 35.37
#